data_e1588d4fd050319e3fb4708acf794290
#
_entry.id   e1588d4fd050319e3fb4708acf794290
#
_cell.length_a   1.000
_cell.length_b   1.000
_cell.length_c   1.000
_cell.angle_alpha   90.00
_cell.angle_beta   90.00
_cell.angle_gamma   90.00
#
_symmetry.space_group_name_H-M   'P 1'
#
loop_
_entity.id
_entity.type
_entity.pdbx_description
1 polymer ?
#
loop_
_entity_poly.entity_id
_entity_poly.type
_entity_poly.pdbx_seq_one_letter_code
_entity_poly.pdbx_strand_id
1 'polypeptide(L)'
;MNKLSKTIIALTTLFVIGFLALEGCNKQKTQSPKVSDFFVSGCNDIVLYTDDLHGNDYSYIDTIYVTTVDDTKLKISTTNTPFFCGTDTIWNEIDVQGQSISIALLYEDPWSDCLCGHHVDIILDDLTLGQTYTINLKKGDYDYFQFKVAFGPDTDLIFIRRM
;
A
#
# COMPACT_ATOMS: atom_id res chain seq x y z
N MET A 1 -24.99 -20.62 -59.81
CA MET A 1 -24.90 -20.23 -58.39
C MET A 1 -25.95 -19.17 -58.13
N ASN A 2 -26.95 -19.51 -57.30
CA ASN A 2 -28.10 -18.63 -57.05
C ASN A 2 -27.69 -17.44 -56.18
N LYS A 3 -28.32 -16.27 -56.43
CA LYS A 3 -28.10 -15.04 -55.64
C LYS A 3 -28.21 -15.27 -54.14
N LEU A 4 -29.06 -16.18 -53.73
CA LEU A 4 -29.27 -16.55 -52.32
C LEU A 4 -28.03 -17.17 -51.68
N SER A 5 -27.28 -18.02 -52.41
CA SER A 5 -26.04 -18.65 -51.91
C SER A 5 -24.92 -17.66 -51.67
N LYS A 6 -24.80 -16.60 -52.51
CA LYS A 6 -23.81 -15.56 -52.34
C LYS A 6 -24.06 -14.66 -51.12
N THR A 7 -25.35 -14.41 -50.83
CA THR A 7 -25.74 -13.59 -49.68
C THR A 7 -25.49 -14.31 -48.36
N ILE A 8 -25.73 -15.61 -48.31
CA ILE A 8 -25.49 -16.43 -47.10
C ILE A 8 -23.98 -16.51 -46.80
N ILE A 9 -23.13 -16.70 -47.83
CA ILE A 9 -21.68 -16.76 -47.65
C ILE A 9 -21.14 -15.40 -47.18
N ALA A 10 -21.65 -14.28 -47.67
CA ALA A 10 -21.22 -12.93 -47.22
C ALA A 10 -21.65 -12.65 -45.79
N LEU A 11 -22.81 -13.10 -45.33
CA LEU A 11 -23.27 -12.92 -43.94
C LEU A 11 -22.47 -13.77 -42.96
N THR A 12 -22.13 -15.01 -43.33
CA THR A 12 -21.32 -15.88 -42.45
C THR A 12 -19.88 -15.41 -42.31
N THR A 13 -19.27 -14.89 -43.37
CA THR A 13 -17.91 -14.32 -43.28
C THR A 13 -17.87 -13.05 -42.43
N LEU A 14 -18.90 -12.20 -42.51
CA LEU A 14 -18.97 -11.00 -41.64
C LEU A 14 -19.10 -11.38 -40.15
N PHE A 15 -19.86 -12.42 -39.84
CA PHE A 15 -20.06 -12.89 -38.48
C PHE A 15 -18.77 -13.51 -37.87
N VAL A 16 -18.00 -14.25 -38.66
CA VAL A 16 -16.75 -14.86 -38.25
C VAL A 16 -15.68 -13.82 -38.01
N ILE A 17 -15.60 -12.77 -38.85
CA ILE A 17 -14.62 -11.66 -38.65
C ILE A 17 -14.99 -10.83 -37.41
N GLY A 18 -16.29 -10.62 -37.14
CA GLY A 18 -16.76 -9.93 -35.94
C GLY A 18 -16.44 -10.69 -34.65
N PHE A 19 -16.47 -12.03 -34.66
CA PHE A 19 -16.18 -12.86 -33.50
C PHE A 19 -14.68 -12.90 -33.18
N LEU A 20 -13.80 -12.88 -34.18
CA LEU A 20 -12.35 -12.87 -34.02
C LEU A 20 -11.83 -11.52 -33.51
N ALA A 21 -12.57 -10.41 -33.74
CA ALA A 21 -12.20 -9.10 -33.22
C ALA A 21 -12.51 -8.92 -31.71
N LEU A 22 -13.34 -9.76 -31.11
CA LEU A 22 -13.69 -9.70 -29.70
C LEU A 22 -12.72 -10.48 -28.79
N GLU A 23 -11.90 -11.38 -29.34
CA GLU A 23 -10.89 -12.12 -28.56
C GLU A 23 -9.59 -11.33 -28.34
N GLY A 24 -9.46 -10.15 -28.92
CA GLY A 24 -8.34 -9.23 -28.73
C GLY A 24 -8.40 -8.38 -27.45
N CYS A 25 -9.25 -8.68 -26.49
CA CYS A 25 -9.10 -8.15 -25.14
C CYS A 25 -7.81 -8.72 -24.55
N ASN A 26 -6.71 -7.98 -24.75
CA ASN A 26 -5.49 -8.14 -24.02
C ASN A 26 -5.89 -8.32 -22.53
N LYS A 27 -5.75 -9.53 -22.02
CA LYS A 27 -5.71 -9.77 -20.58
C LYS A 27 -4.47 -9.04 -20.10
N GLN A 28 -4.63 -7.74 -19.87
CA GLN A 28 -3.66 -6.98 -19.09
C GLN A 28 -3.52 -7.78 -17.79
N LYS A 29 -2.38 -8.44 -17.62
CA LYS A 29 -2.04 -9.10 -16.37
C LYS A 29 -2.14 -8.00 -15.32
N THR A 30 -3.23 -7.96 -14.59
CA THR A 30 -3.38 -7.08 -13.42
C THR A 30 -2.30 -7.55 -12.47
N GLN A 31 -1.20 -6.83 -12.49
CA GLN A 31 -0.10 -7.06 -11.57
C GLN A 31 -0.63 -6.66 -10.19
N SER A 32 -0.46 -7.51 -9.20
CA SER A 32 -0.90 -7.21 -7.84
C SER A 32 0.04 -6.19 -7.21
N PRO A 33 -0.47 -5.18 -6.48
CA PRO A 33 0.37 -4.26 -5.74
C PRO A 33 1.41 -4.98 -4.90
N LYS A 34 2.61 -4.41 -4.81
CA LYS A 34 3.74 -4.95 -4.05
C LYS A 34 4.54 -3.82 -3.39
N VAL A 35 5.29 -4.13 -2.36
CA VAL A 35 6.32 -3.23 -1.84
C VAL A 35 7.55 -3.36 -2.75
N SER A 36 7.96 -2.25 -3.37
CA SER A 36 9.14 -2.19 -4.26
C SER A 36 10.37 -1.63 -3.57
N ASP A 37 10.18 -0.85 -2.50
CA ASP A 37 11.25 -0.31 -1.68
C ASP A 37 10.77 -0.14 -0.23
N PHE A 38 11.69 -0.34 0.71
CA PHE A 38 11.43 -0.26 2.14
C PHE A 38 12.66 0.24 2.87
N PHE A 39 12.51 1.30 3.64
CA PHE A 39 13.58 1.89 4.42
C PHE A 39 13.09 2.18 5.85
N VAL A 40 13.94 1.93 6.82
CA VAL A 40 13.71 2.30 8.22
C VAL A 40 14.96 3.01 8.74
N SER A 41 14.78 4.17 9.33
CA SER A 41 15.89 4.89 10.00
C SER A 41 16.33 4.17 11.27
N GLY A 42 17.49 4.55 11.78
CA GLY A 42 17.81 4.29 13.19
C GLY A 42 16.84 4.98 14.15
N CYS A 43 17.02 4.73 15.43
CA CYS A 43 16.29 5.38 16.49
C CYS A 43 16.52 6.91 16.47
N ASN A 44 15.45 7.69 16.32
CA ASN A 44 15.54 9.14 16.27
C ASN A 44 15.28 9.79 17.65
N ASP A 45 14.23 9.30 18.35
CA ASP A 45 13.82 9.82 19.65
C ASP A 45 13.49 8.68 20.60
N ILE A 46 14.09 8.68 21.78
CA ILE A 46 13.81 7.68 22.83
C ILE A 46 12.69 8.22 23.72
N VAL A 47 11.58 7.48 23.77
CA VAL A 47 10.51 7.71 24.75
C VAL A 47 10.67 6.68 25.85
N LEU A 48 11.04 7.13 27.03
CA LEU A 48 11.08 6.26 28.21
C LEU A 48 9.64 6.03 28.72
N TYR A 49 9.25 4.80 28.90
CA TYR A 49 8.13 4.48 29.76
C TYR A 49 8.54 4.77 31.20
N THR A 50 8.26 5.97 31.69
CA THR A 50 8.29 6.19 33.13
C THR A 50 6.93 5.76 33.65
N ASP A 51 6.94 4.77 34.53
CA ASP A 51 5.82 4.36 35.38
C ASP A 51 5.46 5.45 36.41
N ASP A 52 5.61 6.71 36.04
CA ASP A 52 5.23 7.82 36.88
C ASP A 52 3.70 7.96 36.87
N LEU A 53 3.11 7.45 37.96
CA LEU A 53 1.71 7.60 38.38
C LEU A 53 1.21 9.07 38.46
N HIS A 54 1.93 10.02 37.88
CA HIS A 54 1.64 11.43 37.83
C HIS A 54 1.43 11.89 36.39
N GLY A 55 0.24 11.55 35.83
CA GLY A 55 -0.56 12.33 34.89
C GLY A 55 0.09 13.15 33.78
N ASN A 56 1.26 12.82 33.30
CA ASN A 56 1.81 13.44 32.11
C ASN A 56 1.35 12.63 30.88
N ASP A 57 0.33 13.13 30.19
CA ASP A 57 -0.09 12.69 28.86
C ASP A 57 1.10 12.83 27.88
N TYR A 58 1.91 11.80 27.78
CA TYR A 58 2.88 11.68 26.67
C TYR A 58 2.10 11.37 25.41
N SER A 59 1.61 12.40 24.74
CA SER A 59 1.01 12.25 23.41
C SER A 59 2.10 11.97 22.40
N TYR A 60 2.33 10.70 22.11
CA TYR A 60 3.19 10.31 21.00
C TYR A 60 2.48 10.67 19.68
N ILE A 61 3.15 11.43 18.84
CA ILE A 61 2.61 11.87 17.56
C ILE A 61 3.44 11.25 16.44
N ASP A 62 2.78 10.52 15.56
CA ASP A 62 3.34 10.11 14.28
C ASP A 62 2.61 10.83 13.14
N THR A 63 3.36 11.31 12.17
CA THR A 63 2.82 11.93 10.96
C THR A 63 3.07 11.02 9.78
N ILE A 64 2.01 10.72 9.05
CA ILE A 64 2.03 9.82 7.91
C ILE A 64 1.80 10.65 6.65
N TYR A 65 2.78 10.67 5.76
CA TYR A 65 2.71 11.30 4.45
C TYR A 65 2.44 10.24 3.39
N VAL A 66 1.54 10.53 2.46
CA VAL A 66 1.19 9.63 1.35
C VAL A 66 1.27 10.42 0.06
N THR A 67 2.28 10.15 -0.75
CA THR A 67 2.57 10.92 -1.96
C THR A 67 2.74 10.02 -3.18
N THR A 68 2.27 10.47 -4.34
CA THR A 68 2.56 9.81 -5.61
C THR A 68 4.03 9.99 -5.97
N VAL A 69 4.69 8.90 -6.39
CA VAL A 69 6.06 8.92 -6.93
C VAL A 69 6.03 8.95 -8.45
N ASP A 70 5.20 8.10 -9.06
CA ASP A 70 4.96 8.03 -10.50
C ASP A 70 3.56 7.43 -10.78
N ASP A 71 3.26 7.15 -12.05
CA ASP A 71 1.94 6.66 -12.49
C ASP A 71 1.55 5.28 -11.94
N THR A 72 2.46 4.58 -11.29
CA THR A 72 2.23 3.25 -10.70
C THR A 72 2.62 3.16 -9.23
N LYS A 73 3.29 4.20 -8.68
CA LYS A 73 3.92 4.13 -7.36
C LYS A 73 3.42 5.18 -6.39
N LEU A 74 3.17 4.72 -5.18
CA LEU A 74 2.80 5.54 -4.03
C LEU A 74 3.84 5.36 -2.92
N LYS A 75 4.33 6.47 -2.39
CA LYS A 75 5.19 6.48 -1.20
C LYS A 75 4.35 6.73 0.05
N ILE A 76 4.58 5.94 1.08
CA ILE A 76 4.05 6.13 2.43
C ILE A 76 5.26 6.37 3.33
N SER A 77 5.31 7.54 3.98
CA SER A 77 6.37 7.91 4.91
C SER A 77 5.78 8.16 6.29
N THR A 78 6.34 7.53 7.32
CA THR A 78 6.01 7.84 8.72
C THR A 78 7.18 8.54 9.38
N THR A 79 6.92 9.50 10.24
CA THR A 79 8.02 10.27 10.88
C THR A 79 8.51 9.68 12.17
N ASN A 80 7.65 8.93 12.86
CA ASN A 80 7.92 8.57 14.24
C ASN A 80 7.17 7.27 14.64
N THR A 81 7.35 6.20 13.86
CA THR A 81 6.76 4.90 14.19
C THR A 81 7.46 4.27 15.38
N PRO A 82 6.75 3.97 16.50
CA PRO A 82 7.39 3.50 17.71
C PRO A 82 7.72 2.01 17.63
N PHE A 83 8.96 1.64 17.88
CA PHE A 83 9.41 0.28 18.15
C PHE A 83 10.12 0.23 19.49
N PHE A 84 10.34 -0.97 20.04
CA PHE A 84 11.12 -1.11 21.26
C PHE A 84 12.57 -0.68 21.03
N CYS A 85 13.18 -0.05 22.03
CA CYS A 85 14.60 0.30 21.96
C CYS A 85 15.44 -0.96 21.79
N GLY A 86 16.47 -0.87 20.92
CA GLY A 86 17.30 -2.03 20.60
C GLY A 86 16.70 -2.95 19.54
N THR A 87 15.58 -2.59 18.92
CA THR A 87 15.12 -3.25 17.71
C THR A 87 16.09 -2.93 16.56
N ASP A 88 16.90 -3.89 16.17
CA ASP A 88 17.91 -3.74 15.14
C ASP A 88 17.40 -4.12 13.75
N THR A 89 16.38 -4.99 13.70
CA THR A 89 15.83 -5.51 12.45
C THR A 89 14.34 -5.25 12.37
N ILE A 90 13.94 -4.49 11.35
CA ILE A 90 12.53 -4.25 11.00
C ILE A 90 12.38 -4.61 9.53
N TRP A 91 11.37 -5.45 9.22
CA TRP A 91 11.04 -5.82 7.84
C TRP A 91 9.54 -5.67 7.59
N ASN A 92 9.12 -5.85 6.35
CA ASN A 92 7.71 -5.75 6.00
C ASN A 92 7.20 -7.04 5.36
N GLU A 93 5.89 -7.28 5.55
CA GLU A 93 5.11 -8.24 4.78
C GLU A 93 3.89 -7.55 4.21
N ILE A 94 3.48 -7.93 3.00
CA ILE A 94 2.33 -7.36 2.32
C ILE A 94 1.30 -8.45 2.02
N ASP A 95 0.02 -8.16 2.31
CA ASP A 95 -1.14 -8.93 1.89
C ASP A 95 -2.07 -8.04 1.07
N VAL A 96 -2.49 -8.52 -0.11
CA VAL A 96 -3.32 -7.77 -1.04
C VAL A 96 -4.58 -8.54 -1.35
N GLN A 97 -5.72 -7.96 -1.01
CA GLN A 97 -7.05 -8.50 -1.26
C GLN A 97 -7.88 -7.50 -2.08
N GLY A 98 -7.77 -7.59 -3.39
CA GLY A 98 -8.40 -6.63 -4.31
C GLY A 98 -7.82 -5.22 -4.13
N GLN A 99 -8.62 -4.29 -3.63
CA GLN A 99 -8.19 -2.90 -3.35
C GLN A 99 -7.79 -2.68 -1.88
N SER A 100 -7.79 -3.73 -1.07
CA SER A 100 -7.31 -3.68 0.30
C SER A 100 -5.87 -4.17 0.36
N ILE A 101 -4.97 -3.34 0.90
CA ILE A 101 -3.54 -3.59 1.03
C ILE A 101 -3.19 -3.50 2.50
N SER A 102 -2.77 -4.62 3.09
CA SER A 102 -2.24 -4.68 4.45
C SER A 102 -0.72 -4.77 4.40
N ILE A 103 -0.03 -3.90 5.11
CA ILE A 103 1.42 -3.87 5.23
C ILE A 103 1.76 -4.04 6.70
N ALA A 104 2.32 -5.17 7.06
CA ALA A 104 2.78 -5.45 8.40
C ALA A 104 4.26 -5.07 8.54
N LEU A 105 4.56 -4.20 9.51
CA LEU A 105 5.91 -3.91 9.97
C LEU A 105 6.25 -4.92 11.06
N LEU A 106 7.10 -5.86 10.73
CA LEU A 106 7.54 -6.92 11.61
C LEU A 106 8.91 -6.57 12.21
N TYR A 107 9.18 -7.02 13.42
CA TYR A 107 10.40 -6.70 14.14
C TYR A 107 10.73 -7.77 15.16
N GLU A 108 12.00 -7.86 15.51
CA GLU A 108 12.43 -8.66 16.66
C GLU A 108 12.20 -7.87 17.94
N ASP A 109 11.53 -8.48 18.92
CA ASP A 109 11.28 -7.87 20.22
C ASP A 109 12.52 -7.99 21.11
N PRO A 110 13.23 -6.88 21.42
CA PRO A 110 14.46 -6.91 22.22
C PRO A 110 14.23 -6.96 23.73
N TRP A 111 12.99 -7.16 24.22
CA TRP A 111 12.67 -7.10 25.65
C TRP A 111 13.13 -5.78 26.29
N SER A 112 12.64 -4.68 25.85
CA SER A 112 13.00 -3.36 26.31
C SER A 112 11.80 -2.59 26.86
N ASP A 113 12.01 -1.84 27.95
CA ASP A 113 10.99 -1.01 28.59
C ASP A 113 10.92 0.40 27.99
N CYS A 114 11.60 0.65 26.87
CA CYS A 114 11.53 1.94 26.18
C CYS A 114 11.05 1.79 24.76
N LEU A 115 10.45 2.85 24.22
CA LEU A 115 10.11 2.99 22.81
C LEU A 115 11.04 3.97 22.12
N CYS A 116 11.30 3.68 20.87
CA CYS A 116 12.09 4.48 19.97
C CYS A 116 11.30 4.81 18.71
N GLY A 117 11.25 6.08 18.34
CA GLY A 117 10.65 6.53 17.10
C GLY A 117 11.54 6.27 15.90
N HIS A 118 11.00 5.67 14.89
CA HIS A 118 11.67 5.42 13.61
C HIS A 118 10.93 6.11 12.46
N HIS A 119 11.68 6.66 11.54
CA HIS A 119 11.15 7.04 10.23
C HIS A 119 11.08 5.79 9.36
N VAL A 120 9.91 5.55 8.75
CA VAL A 120 9.68 4.40 7.86
C VAL A 120 9.20 4.91 6.51
N ASP A 121 9.89 4.52 5.44
CA ASP A 121 9.48 4.75 4.07
C ASP A 121 9.08 3.43 3.40
N ILE A 122 7.93 3.43 2.74
CA ILE A 122 7.38 2.29 2.00
C ILE A 122 7.00 2.77 0.61
N ILE A 123 7.52 2.14 -0.44
CA ILE A 123 7.05 2.38 -1.81
C ILE A 123 6.21 1.20 -2.26
N LEU A 124 4.92 1.46 -2.48
CA LEU A 124 4.00 0.55 -3.15
C LEU A 124 4.13 0.75 -4.65
N ASP A 125 4.21 -0.33 -5.39
CA ASP A 125 4.26 -0.37 -6.86
C ASP A 125 3.11 -1.19 -7.44
N ASP A 126 2.91 -1.12 -8.76
CA ASP A 126 1.87 -1.80 -9.51
C ASP A 126 0.44 -1.33 -9.13
N LEU A 127 0.30 -0.08 -8.69
CA LEU A 127 -0.99 0.56 -8.44
C LEU A 127 -1.61 1.04 -9.76
N THR A 128 -2.93 1.07 -9.81
CA THR A 128 -3.69 1.54 -10.98
C THR A 128 -4.22 2.95 -10.73
N LEU A 129 -3.90 3.90 -11.62
CA LEU A 129 -4.42 5.26 -11.57
C LEU A 129 -5.97 5.29 -11.54
N GLY A 130 -6.52 6.18 -10.74
CA GLY A 130 -7.97 6.35 -10.56
C GLY A 130 -8.62 5.32 -9.64
N GLN A 131 -7.89 4.31 -9.18
CA GLN A 131 -8.40 3.34 -8.19
C GLN A 131 -8.30 3.90 -6.77
N THR A 132 -9.26 3.51 -5.94
CA THR A 132 -9.23 3.81 -4.51
C THR A 132 -8.78 2.57 -3.75
N TYR A 133 -7.71 2.72 -2.98
CA TYR A 133 -7.15 1.67 -2.14
C TYR A 133 -7.45 1.95 -0.67
N THR A 134 -7.73 0.88 0.07
CA THR A 134 -7.73 0.90 1.55
C THR A 134 -6.39 0.33 1.99
N ILE A 135 -5.59 1.16 2.67
CA ILE A 135 -4.27 0.77 3.15
C ILE A 135 -4.34 0.61 4.65
N ASN A 136 -3.89 -0.54 5.13
CA ASN A 136 -3.81 -0.88 6.55
C ASN A 136 -2.34 -1.10 6.91
N LEU A 137 -1.75 -0.16 7.64
CA LEU A 137 -0.44 -0.33 8.25
C LEU A 137 -0.60 -1.07 9.56
N LYS A 138 0.18 -2.13 9.74
CA LYS A 138 0.22 -2.93 10.97
C LYS A 138 1.61 -2.85 11.60
N LYS A 139 1.67 -3.03 12.91
CA LYS A 139 2.89 -3.24 13.66
C LYS A 139 2.80 -4.60 14.36
N GLY A 140 3.54 -5.60 13.84
CA GLY A 140 3.27 -6.98 14.17
C GLY A 140 1.83 -7.35 13.78
N ASP A 141 1.08 -7.93 14.70
CA ASP A 141 -0.32 -8.32 14.52
C ASP A 141 -1.33 -7.19 14.78
N TYR A 142 -0.88 -6.02 15.26
CA TYR A 142 -1.75 -4.92 15.63
C TYR A 142 -1.96 -3.93 14.48
N ASP A 143 -3.22 -3.51 14.28
CA ASP A 143 -3.55 -2.44 13.36
C ASP A 143 -2.94 -1.12 13.88
N TYR A 144 -2.00 -0.58 13.11
CA TYR A 144 -1.32 0.64 13.46
C TYR A 144 -2.07 1.87 12.95
N PHE A 145 -2.39 1.89 11.66
CA PHE A 145 -3.12 2.97 11.02
C PHE A 145 -3.81 2.50 9.75
N GLN A 146 -5.07 2.92 9.54
CA GLN A 146 -5.82 2.61 8.33
C GLN A 146 -6.31 3.90 7.66
N PHE A 147 -6.18 3.96 6.33
CA PHE A 147 -6.67 5.07 5.53
C PHE A 147 -7.10 4.62 4.13
N LYS A 148 -7.86 5.51 3.46
CA LYS A 148 -8.21 5.33 2.04
C LYS A 148 -7.49 6.37 1.22
N VAL A 149 -7.00 5.96 0.05
CA VAL A 149 -6.35 6.81 -0.92
C VAL A 149 -6.93 6.58 -2.30
N ALA A 150 -7.42 7.63 -2.95
CA ALA A 150 -7.67 7.62 -4.39
C ALA A 150 -6.34 7.88 -5.08
N PHE A 151 -5.76 6.84 -5.68
CA PHE A 151 -4.44 6.95 -6.30
C PHE A 151 -4.53 7.77 -7.59
N GLY A 152 -3.80 8.86 -7.64
CA GLY A 152 -3.76 9.80 -8.76
C GLY A 152 -2.39 10.46 -8.88
N PRO A 153 -2.12 11.20 -9.98
CA PRO A 153 -0.81 11.80 -10.22
C PRO A 153 -0.41 12.85 -9.17
N ASP A 154 -1.40 13.47 -8.55
CA ASP A 154 -1.20 14.56 -7.58
C ASP A 154 -1.61 14.13 -6.15
N THR A 155 -1.56 12.82 -5.83
CA THR A 155 -1.87 12.38 -4.47
C THR A 155 -0.83 12.93 -3.51
N ASP A 156 -1.30 13.74 -2.56
CA ASP A 156 -0.51 14.32 -1.48
C ASP A 156 -1.40 14.44 -0.23
N LEU A 157 -1.27 13.50 0.70
CA LEU A 157 -2.09 13.39 1.89
C LEU A 157 -1.22 13.37 3.14
N ILE A 158 -1.71 13.99 4.20
CA ILE A 158 -1.06 14.03 5.50
C ILE A 158 -2.04 13.55 6.56
N PHE A 159 -1.64 12.59 7.35
CA PHE A 159 -2.39 12.09 8.49
C PHE A 159 -1.58 12.26 9.77
N ILE A 160 -2.26 12.57 10.86
CA ILE A 160 -1.65 12.70 12.19
C ILE A 160 -2.26 11.63 13.07
N ARG A 161 -1.41 10.74 13.58
CA ARG A 161 -1.77 9.73 14.57
C ARG A 161 -1.29 10.19 15.95
N ARG A 162 -2.23 10.23 16.90
CA ARG A 162 -1.95 10.49 18.32
C ARG A 162 -2.19 9.22 19.12
N MET A 163 -1.29 8.88 19.99
CA MET A 163 -1.37 7.73 20.90
C MET A 163 -1.34 8.20 22.32
#